data_954acae0bd1cdaca7869a00731fd5a88
#
_entry.id   954acae0bd1cdaca7869a00731fd5a88
#
_cell.length_a   1.000
_cell.length_b   1.000
_cell.length_c   1.000
_cell.angle_alpha   90.00
_cell.angle_beta   90.00
_cell.angle_gamma   90.00
#
_symmetry.space_group_name_H-M   'P 1'
#
loop_
_entity.id
_entity.type
_entity.pdbx_description
1 polymer ?
#
loop_
_entity_poly.entity_id
_entity_poly.type
_entity_poly.pdbx_seq_one_letter_code
_entity_poly.pdbx_strand_id
1 'polypeptide(L)' 'MNELESLYTQIEEQFEIVKARHAKFVEKGNKTAEADARKALGEIKKLVTPYRQASVNACK' A
#
# COMPACT_ATOMS: atom_id res chain seq x y z
N MET A 1 0.05 -7.50 18.78
CA MET A 1 -0.32 -6.41 17.87
C MET A 1 -1.80 -6.44 17.61
N ASN A 2 -2.43 -5.27 17.53
CA ASN A 2 -3.84 -5.22 17.21
C ASN A 2 -4.04 -5.17 15.69
N GLU A 3 -5.29 -5.26 15.27
CA GLU A 3 -5.64 -5.25 13.86
C GLU A 3 -5.17 -3.97 13.15
N LEU A 4 -5.28 -2.84 13.83
CA LEU A 4 -4.88 -1.55 13.26
C LEU A 4 -3.39 -1.53 12.92
N GLU A 5 -2.56 -2.01 13.84
CA GLU A 5 -1.10 -2.08 13.62
C GLU A 5 -0.76 -3.02 12.47
N SER A 6 -1.44 -4.17 12.40
CA SER A 6 -1.23 -5.13 11.32
C SER A 6 -1.57 -4.52 9.96
N LEU A 7 -2.70 -3.82 9.89
CA LEU A 7 -3.14 -3.16 8.65
C LEU A 7 -2.18 -2.06 8.24
N TYR A 8 -1.71 -1.29 9.20
CA TYR A 8 -0.72 -0.24 8.93
C TYR A 8 0.56 -0.83 8.34
N THR A 9 1.04 -1.92 8.92
CA THR A 9 2.26 -2.59 8.43
C THR A 9 2.07 -3.07 7.00
N GLN A 10 0.92 -3.65 6.69
CA GLN A 10 0.61 -4.11 5.33
C GLN A 10 0.58 -2.95 4.33
N ILE A 11 -0.01 -1.82 4.71
CA ILE A 11 -0.05 -0.63 3.86
C ILE A 11 1.37 -0.12 3.62
N GLU A 12 2.17 -0.07 4.66
CA GLU A 12 3.56 0.37 4.58
C GLU A 12 4.38 -0.49 3.64
N GLU A 13 4.21 -1.81 3.72
CA GLU A 13 4.91 -2.75 2.84
C GLU A 13 4.53 -2.52 1.38
N GLN A 14 3.25 -2.33 1.09
CA GLN A 14 2.80 -2.07 -0.27
C GLN A 14 3.29 -0.72 -0.76
N PHE A 15 3.34 0.28 0.11
CA PHE A 15 3.85 1.59 -0.25
C PHE A 15 5.33 1.53 -0.63
N GLU A 16 6.12 0.72 0.07
CA GLU A 16 7.53 0.53 -0.28
C GLU A 16 7.68 -0.08 -1.67
N ILE A 17 6.79 -1.01 -2.03
CA ILE A 17 6.77 -1.60 -3.37
C ILE A 17 6.44 -0.52 -4.42
N VAL A 18 5.43 0.30 -4.16
CA VAL A 18 5.07 1.41 -5.05
C VAL A 18 6.25 2.33 -5.27
N LYS A 19 6.91 2.69 -4.19
CA LYS A 19 8.05 3.60 -4.21
C LYS A 19 9.18 3.06 -5.09
N ALA A 20 9.54 1.79 -4.89
CA ALA A 20 10.61 1.16 -5.65
C ALA A 20 10.25 1.02 -7.13
N ARG A 21 9.03 0.59 -7.43
CA ARG A 21 8.60 0.39 -8.82
C ARG A 21 8.39 1.71 -9.54
N HIS A 22 7.88 2.71 -8.84
CA HIS A 22 7.74 4.05 -9.41
C HIS A 22 9.09 4.61 -9.84
N ALA A 23 10.10 4.47 -8.99
CA ALA A 23 11.45 4.94 -9.30
C ALA A 23 11.98 4.26 -10.55
N LYS A 24 11.81 2.96 -10.69
CA LYS A 24 12.25 2.22 -11.88
C LYS A 24 11.51 2.65 -13.13
N PHE A 25 10.21 2.90 -13.01
CA PHE A 25 9.42 3.35 -14.15
C PHE A 25 9.89 4.71 -14.64
N VAL A 26 10.05 5.66 -13.74
CA VAL A 26 10.47 7.03 -14.09
C VAL A 26 11.89 7.04 -14.66
N GLU A 27 12.78 6.26 -14.07
CA GLU A 27 14.19 6.25 -14.45
C GLU A 27 14.45 5.54 -15.77
N LYS A 28 13.79 4.40 -16.00
CA LYS A 28 14.08 3.53 -17.15
C LYS A 28 12.90 3.35 -18.10
N GLY A 29 11.76 3.93 -17.82
CA GLY A 29 10.57 3.76 -18.64
C GLY A 29 10.06 2.32 -18.65
N ASN A 30 10.27 1.58 -17.56
CA ASN A 30 9.94 0.17 -17.47
C ASN A 30 8.44 -0.03 -17.26
N LYS A 31 7.76 -0.53 -18.29
CA LYS A 31 6.30 -0.73 -18.24
C LYS A 31 5.87 -1.79 -17.21
N THR A 32 6.73 -2.79 -17.01
CA THR A 32 6.46 -3.81 -15.98
C THR A 32 6.47 -3.19 -14.58
N ALA A 33 7.41 -2.28 -14.33
CA ALA A 33 7.48 -1.57 -13.06
C ALA A 33 6.24 -0.70 -12.85
N GLU A 34 5.75 -0.05 -13.91
CA GLU A 34 4.50 0.72 -13.84
C GLU A 34 3.32 -0.17 -13.44
N ALA A 35 3.18 -1.33 -14.10
CA ALA A 35 2.10 -2.26 -13.81
C ALA A 35 2.18 -2.75 -12.36
N ASP A 36 3.38 -3.06 -11.89
CA ASP A 36 3.60 -3.50 -10.50
C ASP A 36 3.24 -2.41 -9.50
N ALA A 37 3.59 -1.15 -9.80
CA ALA A 37 3.24 -0.02 -8.94
C ALA A 37 1.72 0.15 -8.85
N ARG A 38 1.03 0.05 -9.98
CA ARG A 38 -0.43 0.17 -10.01
C ARG A 38 -1.09 -0.97 -9.24
N LYS A 39 -0.55 -2.18 -9.35
CA LYS A 39 -1.04 -3.34 -8.61
C LYS A 39 -0.90 -3.13 -7.11
N ALA A 40 0.26 -2.63 -6.67
CA ALA A 40 0.50 -2.34 -5.26
C ALA A 40 -0.44 -1.24 -4.75
N LEU A 41 -0.71 -0.23 -5.56
CA LEU A 41 -1.68 0.81 -5.20
C LEU A 41 -3.08 0.23 -5.04
N GLY A 42 -3.45 -0.76 -5.88
CA GLY A 42 -4.71 -1.47 -5.74
C GLY A 42 -4.81 -2.22 -4.42
N GLU A 43 -3.70 -2.82 -3.98
CA GLU A 43 -3.66 -3.49 -2.68
C GLU A 43 -3.82 -2.50 -1.53
N ILE A 44 -3.19 -1.33 -1.62
CA ILE A 44 -3.36 -0.27 -0.62
C ILE A 44 -4.83 0.15 -0.56
N LYS A 45 -5.47 0.33 -1.70
CA LYS A 45 -6.87 0.69 -1.77
C LYS A 45 -7.75 -0.32 -1.03
N LYS A 46 -7.47 -1.61 -1.19
CA LYS A 46 -8.21 -2.67 -0.49
C LYS A 46 -8.01 -2.61 1.01
N LEU A 47 -6.86 -2.14 1.47
CA LEU A 47 -6.53 -2.05 2.89
C LEU A 47 -7.10 -0.80 3.55
N VAL A 48 -7.46 0.22 2.76
CA VAL A 48 -7.96 1.49 3.29
C VAL A 48 -9.26 1.29 4.07
N THR A 49 -10.21 0.54 3.51
CA THR A 49 -11.51 0.35 4.17
C THR A 49 -11.38 -0.36 5.53
N PRO A 50 -10.71 -1.52 5.61
CA PRO A 50 -10.54 -2.16 6.93
C PRO A 50 -9.70 -1.30 7.88
N TYR A 51 -8.73 -0.53 7.37
CA TYR A 51 -7.95 0.36 8.22
C TYR A 51 -8.85 1.42 8.85
N ARG A 52 -9.73 2.03 8.05
CA ARG A 52 -10.65 3.06 8.54
C ARG A 52 -11.59 2.49 9.60
N GLN A 53 -12.11 1.27 9.38
CA GLN A 53 -12.96 0.58 10.36
C GLN A 53 -12.22 0.34 11.66
N ALA A 54 -11.01 -0.21 11.58
CA ALA A 54 -10.21 -0.50 12.76
C ALA A 54 -9.84 0.79 13.50
N SER A 55 -9.57 1.87 12.77
CA SER A 55 -9.23 3.16 13.34
C SER A 55 -10.41 3.73 14.14
N VAL A 56 -11.61 3.67 13.58
CA VAL A 56 -12.82 4.13 14.28
C VAL A 56 -13.05 3.31 15.54
N ASN A 57 -12.90 2.00 15.46
CA ASN A 57 -13.07 1.12 16.62
C ASN A 57 -12.03 1.41 17.71
N ALA A 58 -10.80 1.70 17.30
CA ALA A 58 -9.73 2.02 18.24
C ALA A 58 -9.95 3.36 18.95
N CYS A 59 -10.65 4.28 18.33
CA CYS A 59 -10.93 5.61 18.88
C CYS A 59 -12.12 5.62 19.85
N LYS A 60 -12.84 4.51 19.94
CA LYS A 60 -13.92 4.38 20.92
C LYS A 60 -13.38 3.96 22.28
#